data_840b9dd1314c2de24f010a86bad11525
#
_entry.id   840b9dd1314c2de24f010a86bad11525
#
_cell.length_a   1.000
_cell.length_b   1.000
_cell.length_c   1.000
_cell.angle_alpha   90.00
_cell.angle_beta   90.00
_cell.angle_gamma   90.00
#
_symmetry.space_group_name_H-M   'P 1'
#
loop_
_entity.id
_entity.type
_entity.pdbx_description
1 polymer ?
#
loop_
_entity_poly.entity_id
_entity_poly.type
_entity_poly.pdbx_seq_one_letter_code
_entity_poly.pdbx_strand_id
1 'polypeptide(L)'
;MNLSKILKNAFLIILASLVLTACATKKTSTTGQMQGDVYTGSDSVEYLASGVPDRVFFATNETVLTTASRETLRKQATWLRKNSNINVVLEGHADERGTREYNLALGERRANSAKDYLMT
;
A
#
# COMPACT_ATOMS: atom_id res chain seq x y z
N MET A 1 -13.07 31.80 -54.48
CA MET A 1 -12.85 31.30 -53.09
C MET A 1 -11.36 31.00 -52.95
N ASN A 2 -10.63 31.78 -52.16
CA ASN A 2 -9.16 31.74 -52.16
C ASN A 2 -8.63 30.52 -51.36
N LEU A 3 -8.04 29.58 -52.07
CA LEU A 3 -7.45 28.34 -51.52
C LEU A 3 -6.46 28.64 -50.37
N SER A 4 -5.76 29.77 -50.41
CA SER A 4 -4.83 30.21 -49.37
C SER A 4 -5.50 30.55 -48.04
N LYS A 5 -6.75 31.01 -48.04
CA LYS A 5 -7.54 31.28 -46.83
C LYS A 5 -8.04 29.98 -46.18
N ILE A 6 -8.39 28.99 -47.01
CA ILE A 6 -8.83 27.69 -46.54
C ILE A 6 -7.66 26.94 -45.89
N LEU A 7 -6.48 26.99 -46.48
CA LEU A 7 -5.28 26.37 -45.92
C LEU A 7 -4.86 27.02 -44.59
N LYS A 8 -4.94 28.35 -44.47
CA LYS A 8 -4.61 29.04 -43.20
C LYS A 8 -5.61 28.69 -42.07
N ASN A 9 -6.89 28.60 -42.38
CA ASN A 9 -7.91 28.24 -41.38
C ASN A 9 -7.80 26.76 -40.97
N ALA A 10 -7.50 25.85 -41.92
CA ALA A 10 -7.27 24.44 -41.62
C ALA A 10 -6.03 24.23 -40.72
N PHE A 11 -4.96 24.99 -40.98
CA PHE A 11 -3.74 24.93 -40.14
C PHE A 11 -3.97 25.48 -38.73
N LEU A 12 -4.80 26.52 -38.56
CA LEU A 12 -5.17 27.08 -37.25
C LEU A 12 -6.02 26.12 -36.46
N ILE A 13 -6.92 25.37 -37.07
CA ILE A 13 -7.77 24.37 -36.42
C ILE A 13 -6.94 23.16 -35.95
N ILE A 14 -5.98 22.73 -36.77
CA ILE A 14 -5.07 21.62 -36.42
C ILE A 14 -4.14 22.02 -35.28
N LEU A 15 -3.68 23.28 -35.24
CA LEU A 15 -2.84 23.76 -34.13
C LEU A 15 -3.61 23.91 -32.83
N ALA A 16 -4.90 24.26 -32.88
CA ALA A 16 -5.78 24.35 -31.68
C ALA A 16 -6.16 22.99 -31.11
N SER A 17 -6.19 21.92 -31.91
CA SER A 17 -6.52 20.57 -31.42
C SER A 17 -5.33 19.86 -30.76
N LEU A 18 -4.10 20.39 -30.92
CA LEU A 18 -2.90 19.77 -30.35
C LEU A 18 -2.62 20.18 -28.90
N VAL A 19 -3.38 21.12 -28.33
CA VAL A 19 -3.13 21.68 -26.98
C VAL A 19 -4.01 21.04 -25.91
N LEU A 20 -4.96 20.15 -26.26
CA LEU A 20 -5.91 19.55 -25.29
C LEU A 20 -5.55 18.12 -24.82
N THR A 21 -4.34 17.64 -25.08
CA THR A 21 -3.94 16.29 -24.63
C THR A 21 -2.78 16.34 -23.64
N ALA A 22 -2.89 17.16 -22.59
CA ALA A 22 -1.90 17.14 -21.52
C ALA A 22 -2.54 17.51 -20.19
N CYS A 23 -3.39 16.64 -19.65
CA CYS A 23 -3.68 16.56 -18.22
C CYS A 23 -4.13 15.16 -17.86
N ALA A 24 -3.29 14.16 -18.12
CA ALA A 24 -3.30 12.95 -17.32
C ALA A 24 -2.42 13.25 -16.10
N THR A 25 -3.02 13.78 -15.05
CA THR A 25 -2.38 13.92 -13.75
C THR A 25 -2.15 12.53 -13.20
N LYS A 26 -1.01 11.95 -13.55
CA LYS A 26 -0.45 10.84 -12.81
C LYS A 26 -0.17 11.41 -11.42
N LYS A 27 -0.95 11.06 -10.42
CA LYS A 27 -0.62 11.30 -9.03
C LYS A 27 0.67 10.54 -8.74
N THR A 28 1.78 11.19 -8.97
CA THR A 28 3.06 10.78 -8.42
C THR A 28 3.04 11.27 -6.98
N SER A 29 2.68 10.41 -6.06
CA SER A 29 2.99 10.61 -4.66
C SER A 29 4.51 10.47 -4.53
N THR A 30 5.17 11.63 -4.57
CA THR A 30 6.57 11.76 -4.20
C THR A 30 6.64 11.60 -2.69
N THR A 31 6.78 10.38 -2.25
CA THR A 31 7.25 10.08 -0.90
C THR A 31 8.71 9.71 -1.04
N GLY A 32 9.56 10.35 -0.20
CA GLY A 32 11.00 10.32 -0.28
C GLY A 32 11.58 8.92 -0.45
N GLN A 33 12.59 8.85 -1.28
CA GLN A 33 13.36 7.66 -1.57
C GLN A 33 13.94 7.05 -0.29
N MET A 34 13.26 6.04 0.25
CA MET A 34 13.93 4.95 0.90
C MET A 34 14.12 3.87 -0.16
N GLN A 35 15.35 3.65 -0.53
CA GLN A 35 15.80 2.67 -1.51
C GLN A 35 15.63 1.28 -0.91
N GLY A 36 14.49 0.71 -1.15
CA GLY A 36 14.03 -0.61 -0.82
C GLY A 36 12.52 -0.61 -1.10
N ASP A 37 12.05 -1.55 -1.87
CA ASP A 37 10.63 -1.70 -2.14
C ASP A 37 9.88 -1.95 -0.83
N VAL A 38 9.54 -0.86 -0.12
CA VAL A 38 8.65 -0.91 1.02
C VAL A 38 7.24 -0.99 0.47
N TYR A 39 6.66 -2.16 0.58
CA TYR A 39 5.26 -2.35 0.28
C TYR A 39 4.40 -1.60 1.31
N THR A 40 3.72 -0.57 0.86
CA THR A 40 2.82 0.25 1.68
C THR A 40 1.35 -0.20 1.57
N GLY A 41 1.12 -1.51 1.50
CA GLY A 41 -0.22 -2.08 1.56
C GLY A 41 -1.21 -1.56 0.52
N SER A 42 -1.50 -2.33 -0.49
CA SER A 42 -2.84 -2.29 -1.07
C SER A 42 -3.73 -3.23 -0.27
N ASP A 43 -5.03 -3.01 -0.28
CA ASP A 43 -5.99 -3.85 0.43
C ASP A 43 -6.09 -5.28 -0.14
N SER A 44 -5.22 -5.69 -1.05
CA SER A 44 -5.30 -7.00 -1.66
C SER A 44 -4.43 -8.01 -0.91
N VAL A 45 -5.08 -9.03 -0.39
CA VAL A 45 -4.49 -10.21 0.24
C VAL A 45 -3.57 -10.99 -0.72
N GLU A 46 -3.63 -10.70 -2.02
CA GLU A 46 -2.86 -11.38 -3.07
C GLU A 46 -1.37 -11.07 -3.04
N TYR A 47 -0.96 -10.11 -2.25
CA TYR A 47 0.39 -9.57 -2.30
C TYR A 47 1.46 -10.47 -1.75
N LEU A 48 1.18 -11.21 -0.71
CA LEU A 48 2.15 -12.14 -0.15
C LEU A 48 2.25 -13.42 -1.00
N ALA A 49 1.17 -14.10 -1.19
CA ALA A 49 0.98 -15.22 -2.12
C ALA A 49 -0.46 -15.73 -2.00
N SER A 50 -0.91 -16.53 -2.96
CA SER A 50 -2.18 -17.22 -2.83
C SER A 50 -2.20 -18.07 -1.55
N GLY A 51 -3.19 -17.84 -0.68
CA GLY A 51 -3.35 -18.54 0.58
C GLY A 51 -2.50 -18.04 1.76
N VAL A 52 -1.78 -16.93 1.60
CA VAL A 52 -1.07 -16.26 2.71
C VAL A 52 -1.69 -14.90 2.97
N PRO A 53 -2.57 -14.76 3.98
CA PRO A 53 -3.18 -13.49 4.33
C PRO A 53 -2.13 -12.45 4.72
N ASP A 54 -2.37 -11.19 4.38
CA ASP A 54 -1.49 -10.06 4.68
C ASP A 54 -1.68 -9.49 6.09
N ARG A 55 -2.70 -9.90 6.82
CA ARG A 55 -3.07 -9.36 8.13
C ARG A 55 -3.43 -10.43 9.15
N VAL A 56 -3.29 -10.05 10.41
CA VAL A 56 -3.70 -10.85 11.56
C VAL A 56 -4.59 -10.03 12.49
N PHE A 57 -5.42 -10.70 13.25
CA PHE A 57 -6.42 -10.08 14.11
C PHE A 57 -6.15 -10.39 15.58
N PHE A 58 -6.50 -9.44 16.43
CA PHE A 58 -6.44 -9.55 17.89
C PHE A 58 -7.83 -9.46 18.48
N ALA A 59 -8.01 -10.05 19.65
CA ALA A 59 -9.23 -9.85 20.41
C ALA A 59 -9.36 -8.40 20.90
N THR A 60 -10.54 -8.00 21.32
CA THR A 60 -10.81 -6.65 21.80
C THR A 60 -9.86 -6.31 22.94
N ASN A 61 -9.15 -5.18 22.79
CA ASN A 61 -8.20 -4.68 23.79
C ASN A 61 -7.01 -5.61 24.10
N GLU A 62 -6.78 -6.63 23.30
CA GLU A 62 -5.71 -7.60 23.49
C GLU A 62 -4.53 -7.36 22.55
N THR A 63 -3.36 -7.77 23.01
CA THR A 63 -2.10 -7.80 22.24
C THR A 63 -1.54 -9.21 22.09
N VAL A 64 -2.21 -10.19 22.70
CA VAL A 64 -1.84 -11.60 22.64
C VAL A 64 -2.31 -12.18 21.30
N LEU A 65 -1.42 -12.89 20.64
CA LEU A 65 -1.72 -13.58 19.38
C LEU A 65 -2.65 -14.76 19.61
N THR A 66 -3.77 -14.78 18.90
CA THR A 66 -4.68 -15.93 18.88
C THR A 66 -4.04 -17.12 18.13
N THR A 67 -4.60 -18.31 18.28
CA THR A 67 -4.15 -19.49 17.52
C THR A 67 -4.23 -19.25 16.01
N ALA A 68 -5.34 -18.67 15.54
CA ALA A 68 -5.53 -18.34 14.12
C ALA A 68 -4.49 -17.32 13.63
N SER A 69 -4.19 -16.28 14.43
CA SER A 69 -3.16 -15.29 14.11
C SER A 69 -1.77 -15.92 14.03
N ARG A 70 -1.44 -16.83 14.93
CA ARG A 70 -0.17 -17.57 14.91
C ARG A 70 -0.03 -18.47 13.67
N GLU A 71 -1.12 -19.11 13.25
CA GLU A 71 -1.10 -19.91 12.01
C GLU A 71 -0.89 -19.05 10.77
N THR A 72 -1.53 -17.88 10.71
CA THR A 72 -1.31 -16.92 9.64
C THR A 72 0.14 -16.42 9.63
N LEU A 73 0.66 -15.98 10.78
CA LEU A 73 2.05 -15.54 10.90
C LEU A 73 3.06 -16.63 10.51
N ARG A 74 2.77 -17.89 10.82
CA ARG A 74 3.63 -19.03 10.39
C ARG A 74 3.68 -19.17 8.87
N LYS A 75 2.53 -18.99 8.19
CA LYS A 75 2.49 -18.98 6.72
C LYS A 75 3.26 -17.79 6.16
N GLN A 76 3.07 -16.61 6.75
CA GLN A 76 3.81 -15.39 6.38
C GLN A 76 5.33 -15.58 6.58
N ALA A 77 5.76 -16.10 7.71
CA ALA A 77 7.17 -16.39 7.98
C ALA A 77 7.77 -17.35 6.95
N THR A 78 7.03 -18.39 6.58
CA THR A 78 7.47 -19.35 5.56
C THR A 78 7.64 -18.65 4.20
N TRP A 79 6.74 -17.78 3.84
CA TRP A 79 6.81 -17.01 2.60
C TRP A 79 7.97 -16.00 2.64
N LEU A 80 8.15 -15.28 3.75
CA LEU A 80 9.25 -14.31 3.94
C LEU A 80 10.63 -14.98 3.84
N ARG A 81 10.81 -16.18 4.39
CA ARG A 81 12.07 -16.92 4.26
C ARG A 81 12.41 -17.27 2.82
N LYS A 82 11.39 -17.49 1.97
CA LYS A 82 11.58 -17.73 0.53
C LYS A 82 11.86 -16.45 -0.27
N ASN A 83 11.45 -15.30 0.27
CA ASN A 83 11.57 -14.00 -0.36
C ASN A 83 12.43 -13.05 0.50
N SER A 84 13.62 -13.50 0.88
CA SER A 84 14.49 -12.81 1.84
C SER A 84 15.06 -11.46 1.38
N ASN A 85 14.84 -11.11 0.11
CA ASN A 85 15.27 -9.85 -0.50
C ASN A 85 14.28 -8.68 -0.32
N ILE A 86 13.15 -8.92 0.35
CA ILE A 86 12.14 -7.90 0.59
C ILE A 86 12.22 -7.33 2.00
N ASN A 87 11.84 -6.07 2.14
CA ASN A 87 11.64 -5.42 3.43
C ASN A 87 10.14 -5.37 3.74
N VAL A 88 9.79 -5.62 4.98
CA VAL A 88 8.39 -5.65 5.43
C VAL A 88 8.18 -4.59 6.50
N VAL A 89 7.11 -3.83 6.37
CA VAL A 89 6.62 -2.91 7.40
C VAL A 89 5.41 -3.55 8.06
N LEU A 90 5.43 -3.61 9.38
CA LEU A 90 4.32 -4.10 10.20
C LEU A 90 3.56 -2.90 10.76
N GLU A 91 2.31 -2.75 10.38
CA GLU A 91 1.42 -1.71 10.88
C GLU A 91 0.46 -2.29 11.92
N GLY A 92 0.42 -1.69 13.11
CA GLY A 92 -0.50 -2.08 14.17
C GLY A 92 -1.66 -1.09 14.27
N HIS A 93 -2.87 -1.63 14.27
CA HIS A 93 -4.10 -0.84 14.31
C HIS A 93 -4.96 -1.21 15.51
N ALA A 94 -5.76 -0.25 15.95
CA ALA A 94 -6.84 -0.42 16.93
C ALA A 94 -8.11 0.21 16.36
N ASP A 95 -9.26 -0.15 16.92
CA ASP A 95 -10.54 0.47 16.57
C ASP A 95 -10.66 1.90 17.16
N GLU A 96 -11.76 2.57 16.86
CA GLU A 96 -12.00 3.96 17.27
C GLU A 96 -12.41 4.10 18.76
N ARG A 97 -12.65 3.00 19.48
CA ARG A 97 -13.06 3.03 20.88
C ARG A 97 -11.90 3.35 21.78
N GLY A 98 -12.09 4.33 22.66
CA GLY A 98 -11.07 4.81 23.59
C GLY A 98 -10.37 6.08 23.14
N THR A 99 -9.28 6.43 23.80
CA THR A 99 -8.49 7.62 23.45
C THR A 99 -7.53 7.31 22.31
N ARG A 100 -7.18 8.35 21.58
CA ARG A 100 -6.21 8.24 20.48
C ARG A 100 -4.86 7.72 20.97
N GLU A 101 -4.38 8.26 22.08
CA GLU A 101 -3.09 7.88 22.66
C GLU A 101 -3.08 6.40 23.06
N TYR A 102 -4.14 5.95 23.68
CA TYR A 102 -4.31 4.55 24.06
C TYR A 102 -4.30 3.65 22.83
N ASN A 103 -5.04 4.01 21.79
CA ASN A 103 -5.16 3.21 20.57
C ASN A 103 -3.87 3.17 19.74
N LEU A 104 -3.11 4.26 19.71
CA LEU A 104 -1.77 4.28 19.13
C LEU A 104 -0.84 3.31 19.85
N ALA A 105 -0.81 3.36 21.19
CA ALA A 105 0.01 2.46 21.99
C ALA A 105 -0.46 0.98 21.86
N LEU A 106 -1.77 0.74 21.74
CA LEU A 106 -2.31 -0.61 21.50
C LEU A 106 -1.89 -1.14 20.13
N GLY A 107 -1.99 -0.33 19.10
CA GLY A 107 -1.54 -0.68 17.74
C GLY A 107 -0.05 -1.00 17.70
N GLU A 108 0.79 -0.18 18.32
CA GLU A 108 2.22 -0.42 18.41
C GLU A 108 2.55 -1.75 19.12
N ARG A 109 1.90 -2.04 20.24
CA ARG A 109 2.09 -3.32 20.96
C ARG A 109 1.66 -4.52 20.12
N ARG A 110 0.58 -4.40 19.33
CA ARG A 110 0.12 -5.45 18.41
C ARG A 110 1.14 -5.70 17.29
N ALA A 111 1.66 -4.64 16.67
CA ALA A 111 2.70 -4.76 15.66
C ALA A 111 3.97 -5.42 16.22
N ASN A 112 4.38 -5.04 17.43
CA ASN A 112 5.53 -5.67 18.10
C ASN A 112 5.28 -7.15 18.40
N SER A 113 4.09 -7.54 18.86
CA SER A 113 3.75 -8.96 19.09
C SER A 113 3.83 -9.80 17.81
N ALA A 114 3.38 -9.25 16.67
CA ALA A 114 3.49 -9.93 15.38
C ALA A 114 4.95 -9.99 14.91
N LYS A 115 5.70 -8.91 15.07
CA LYS A 115 7.13 -8.84 14.75
C LYS A 115 7.93 -9.88 15.52
N ASP A 116 7.78 -9.93 16.84
CA ASP A 116 8.51 -10.86 17.70
C ASP A 116 8.25 -12.30 17.28
N TYR A 117 6.99 -12.62 16.95
CA TYR A 117 6.65 -13.95 16.44
C TYR A 117 7.30 -14.27 15.09
N LEU A 118 7.36 -13.31 14.17
CA LEU A 118 7.98 -13.52 12.85
C LEU A 118 9.50 -13.69 12.95
N MET A 119 10.12 -13.12 13.98
CA MET A 119 11.57 -13.21 14.23
C MET A 119 12.01 -14.48 14.96
N THR A 120 11.07 -15.25 15.51
CA THR A 120 11.35 -16.52 16.21
C THR A 120 11.49 -17.67 15.21
#